data_9a8d84e3d1c666da55f305168a961aeb
#
_entry.id   9a8d84e3d1c666da55f305168a961aeb
#
_cell.length_a   1.000
_cell.length_b   1.000
_cell.length_c   1.000
_cell.angle_alpha   90.00
_cell.angle_beta   90.00
_cell.angle_gamma   90.00
#
_symmetry.space_group_name_H-M   'P 1'
#
loop_
_entity.id
_entity.type
_entity.pdbx_description
1 polymer ?
#
loop_
_entity_poly.entity_id
_entity_poly.type
_entity_poly.pdbx_seq_one_letter_code
_entity_poly.pdbx_strand_id
1 'polypeptide(L)'
;MKKYAVLTREPRCFLGSFDFSWEQRKFGEITSKYEDPVPTPHDGYYRLGIRSHAKGTFHSYVAKGQELETAQMHRVAAGNFIVNITFGWEHAVAITDKNDAGKLVSHRFPQFSFAEGMVPEFFRYVIVDEKFRHHLWLASPGGAGRNRVLKLDEMLNYLMRFPSRDEQIKIAEFFRHLDNLITLHQRELEKLQNIKKSMLEKMFV
;
A
#
# COMPACT_ATOMS: atom_id res chain seq x y z
N MET A 1 -11.91 4.64 -11.93
CA MET A 1 -10.88 3.87 -11.20
C MET A 1 -10.20 2.82 -12.09
N LYS A 2 -9.57 3.22 -13.22
CA LYS A 2 -8.90 2.30 -14.17
C LYS A 2 -7.45 2.72 -14.45
N LYS A 3 -6.77 3.41 -13.50
CA LYS A 3 -5.51 4.12 -13.79
C LYS A 3 -4.22 3.29 -13.75
N TYR A 4 -4.22 2.08 -13.19
CA TYR A 4 -2.96 1.34 -12.96
C TYR A 4 -2.91 -0.05 -13.59
N ALA A 5 -3.93 -0.48 -14.32
CA ALA A 5 -3.93 -1.78 -15.02
C ALA A 5 -2.98 -1.87 -16.23
N VAL A 6 -2.21 -0.81 -16.50
CA VAL A 6 -1.37 -0.69 -17.72
C VAL A 6 -0.03 -1.42 -17.57
N LEU A 7 0.41 -1.73 -16.33
CA LEU A 7 1.73 -2.33 -16.10
C LEU A 7 1.81 -3.85 -16.40
N THR A 8 0.70 -4.50 -16.73
CA THR A 8 0.68 -5.95 -16.99
C THR A 8 0.67 -6.33 -18.46
N ARG A 9 0.52 -5.36 -19.38
CA ARG A 9 0.74 -5.56 -20.82
C ARG A 9 2.05 -4.88 -21.20
N GLU A 10 2.94 -5.59 -21.89
CA GLU A 10 4.20 -5.06 -22.40
C GLU A 10 4.01 -3.61 -22.88
N PRO A 11 4.58 -2.61 -22.22
CA PRO A 11 4.50 -1.22 -22.67
C PRO A 11 5.46 -1.04 -23.85
N ARG A 12 4.99 -1.38 -25.06
CA ARG A 12 5.66 -0.94 -26.28
C ARG A 12 5.44 0.56 -26.42
N CYS A 13 6.52 1.31 -26.47
CA CYS A 13 6.59 2.70 -26.92
C CYS A 13 6.22 3.81 -25.93
N PHE A 14 7.03 4.09 -24.88
CA PHE A 14 7.07 5.48 -24.36
C PHE A 14 8.39 5.95 -23.73
N LEU A 15 9.31 5.04 -23.46
CA LEU A 15 10.59 5.39 -22.83
C LEU A 15 11.72 4.67 -23.59
N GLY A 16 12.65 5.40 -24.18
CA GLY A 16 13.74 4.87 -25.00
C GLY A 16 14.44 3.64 -24.40
N SER A 17 14.98 2.79 -25.24
CA SER A 17 15.64 1.48 -25.00
C SER A 17 15.66 0.99 -23.55
N PHE A 18 14.55 0.43 -23.08
CA PHE A 18 14.51 -0.39 -21.89
C PHE A 18 14.81 -1.83 -22.28
N ASP A 19 15.66 -2.50 -21.52
CA ASP A 19 15.88 -3.94 -21.66
C ASP A 19 14.65 -4.64 -21.05
N PHE A 20 13.82 -5.25 -21.91
CA PHE A 20 12.51 -5.80 -21.54
C PHE A 20 12.57 -7.18 -20.86
N SER A 21 13.69 -7.60 -20.34
CA SER A 21 13.80 -8.83 -19.56
C SER A 21 13.35 -8.61 -18.11
N TRP A 22 12.03 -8.47 -17.91
CA TRP A 22 11.48 -8.43 -16.55
C TRP A 22 11.62 -9.81 -15.90
N GLU A 23 12.27 -9.84 -14.75
CA GLU A 23 12.34 -11.03 -13.93
C GLU A 23 10.98 -11.39 -13.37
N GLN A 24 10.76 -12.69 -13.14
CA GLN A 24 9.58 -13.21 -12.49
C GLN A 24 10.01 -14.11 -11.33
N ARG A 25 9.65 -13.70 -10.10
CA ARG A 25 9.98 -14.46 -8.89
C ARG A 25 8.77 -14.49 -7.95
N LYS A 26 8.72 -15.49 -7.09
CA LYS A 26 7.71 -15.53 -6.03
C LYS A 26 7.88 -14.34 -5.09
N PHE A 27 6.78 -13.81 -4.60
CA PHE A 27 6.80 -12.68 -3.66
C PHE A 27 7.61 -13.01 -2.40
N GLY A 28 7.50 -14.24 -1.89
CA GLY A 28 8.31 -14.72 -0.77
C GLY A 28 9.81 -14.83 -1.02
N GLU A 29 10.25 -14.87 -2.30
CA GLU A 29 11.69 -14.90 -2.64
C GLU A 29 12.32 -13.51 -2.66
N ILE A 30 11.49 -12.47 -2.79
CA ILE A 30 11.92 -11.06 -2.83
C ILE A 30 11.54 -10.30 -1.56
N THR A 31 10.97 -10.98 -0.57
CA THR A 31 10.61 -10.39 0.72
C THR A 31 10.94 -11.32 1.87
N SER A 32 11.15 -10.76 3.05
CA SER A 32 11.31 -11.49 4.30
C SER A 32 10.38 -10.92 5.36
N LYS A 33 9.85 -11.77 6.24
CA LYS A 33 8.99 -11.35 7.34
C LYS A 33 9.76 -10.38 8.25
N TYR A 34 9.14 -9.24 8.55
CA TYR A 34 9.68 -8.24 9.48
C TYR A 34 8.89 -8.26 10.78
N GLU A 35 9.59 -8.29 11.91
CA GLU A 35 9.00 -8.24 13.24
C GLU A 35 9.79 -7.29 14.14
N ASP A 36 9.10 -6.36 14.78
CA ASP A 36 9.63 -5.47 15.83
C ASP A 36 8.58 -5.41 16.95
N PRO A 37 8.54 -6.47 17.82
CA PRO A 37 7.54 -6.58 18.84
C PRO A 37 7.82 -5.60 19.99
N VAL A 38 6.77 -4.96 20.49
CA VAL A 38 6.82 -4.07 21.64
C VAL A 38 5.63 -4.37 22.56
N PRO A 39 5.75 -4.18 23.89
CA PRO A 39 4.61 -4.22 24.79
C PRO A 39 3.56 -3.21 24.35
N THR A 40 2.28 -3.54 24.54
CA THR A 40 1.20 -2.59 24.25
C THR A 40 1.30 -1.39 25.19
N PRO A 41 1.44 -0.14 24.69
CA PRO A 41 1.50 1.05 25.56
C PRO A 41 0.14 1.30 26.24
N HIS A 42 0.19 1.72 27.50
CA HIS A 42 -1.00 2.02 28.32
C HIS A 42 -1.24 3.52 28.53
N ASP A 43 -0.41 4.39 27.93
CA ASP A 43 -0.49 5.85 28.04
C ASP A 43 -0.91 6.54 26.72
N GLY A 44 -1.37 5.72 25.77
CA GLY A 44 -1.78 6.14 24.44
C GLY A 44 -0.71 5.95 23.37
N TYR A 45 -1.14 5.70 22.12
CA TYR A 45 -0.24 5.47 20.99
C TYR A 45 -0.92 5.76 19.65
N TYR A 46 -0.10 5.97 18.62
CA TYR A 46 -0.57 6.03 17.25
C TYR A 46 -0.61 4.64 16.61
N ARG A 47 -1.80 4.28 16.11
CA ARG A 47 -2.04 3.03 15.40
C ARG A 47 -2.09 3.30 13.90
N LEU A 48 -1.47 2.41 13.12
CA LEU A 48 -1.63 2.36 11.68
C LEU A 48 -2.79 1.43 11.29
N GLY A 49 -3.58 1.86 10.34
CA GLY A 49 -4.58 1.06 9.64
C GLY A 49 -4.32 1.06 8.13
N ILE A 50 -4.90 0.09 7.43
CA ILE A 50 -4.80 -0.05 5.97
C ILE A 50 -6.21 0.07 5.38
N ARG A 51 -6.36 0.92 4.36
CA ARG A 51 -7.61 1.03 3.61
C ARG A 51 -7.72 -0.11 2.60
N SER A 52 -8.93 -0.67 2.46
CA SER A 52 -9.24 -1.65 1.41
C SER A 52 -8.97 -1.08 0.02
N HIS A 53 -8.81 -1.97 -0.97
CA HIS A 53 -8.53 -1.65 -2.37
C HIS A 53 -7.18 -0.93 -2.58
N ALA A 54 -6.16 -1.30 -1.80
CA ALA A 54 -4.81 -0.74 -1.86
C ALA A 54 -4.79 0.81 -1.83
N LYS A 55 -5.71 1.44 -1.08
CA LYS A 55 -5.83 2.90 -0.96
C LYS A 55 -4.85 3.51 0.05
N GLY A 56 -3.83 2.76 0.45
CA GLY A 56 -2.79 3.20 1.37
C GLY A 56 -3.17 3.09 2.85
N THR A 57 -2.38 3.73 3.67
CA THR A 57 -2.46 3.70 5.12
C THR A 57 -3.27 4.88 5.69
N PHE A 58 -3.63 4.79 6.95
CA PHE A 58 -4.14 5.91 7.75
C PHE A 58 -3.71 5.72 9.21
N HIS A 59 -3.67 6.82 9.94
CA HIS A 59 -3.29 6.80 11.34
C HIS A 59 -4.47 7.17 12.23
N SER A 60 -4.55 6.55 13.41
CA SER A 60 -5.50 6.90 14.45
C SER A 60 -4.79 6.92 15.81
N TYR A 61 -5.11 7.87 16.66
CA TYR A 61 -4.64 7.89 18.03
C TYR A 61 -5.55 7.01 18.89
N VAL A 62 -4.93 6.15 19.70
CA VAL A 62 -5.60 5.32 20.70
C VAL A 62 -5.28 5.96 22.04
N ALA A 63 -6.31 6.47 22.72
CA ALA A 63 -6.15 7.12 24.02
C ALA A 63 -5.99 6.09 25.13
N LYS A 64 -5.44 6.53 26.27
CA LYS A 64 -5.34 5.72 27.49
C LYS A 64 -6.72 5.14 27.88
N GLY A 65 -6.76 3.85 28.14
CA GLY A 65 -7.98 3.11 28.48
C GLY A 65 -8.79 2.63 27.26
N GLN A 66 -8.31 2.88 26.03
CA GLN A 66 -8.91 2.40 24.78
C GLN A 66 -7.97 1.45 24.02
N GLU A 67 -6.96 0.92 24.70
CA GLU A 67 -5.97 0.03 24.13
C GLU A 67 -6.62 -1.27 23.65
N LEU A 68 -6.01 -1.88 22.64
CA LEU A 68 -6.40 -3.22 22.25
C LEU A 68 -6.04 -4.22 23.36
N GLU A 69 -6.93 -5.16 23.64
CA GLU A 69 -6.69 -6.28 24.55
C GLU A 69 -5.67 -7.27 23.96
N THR A 70 -4.45 -6.82 23.80
CA THR A 70 -3.32 -7.62 23.33
C THR A 70 -2.08 -7.24 24.13
N ALA A 71 -1.31 -8.25 24.55
CA ALA A 71 -0.09 -8.02 25.32
C ALA A 71 1.03 -7.41 24.48
N GLN A 72 0.97 -7.58 23.16
CA GLN A 72 2.04 -7.22 22.24
C GLN A 72 1.52 -6.57 20.97
N MET A 73 2.20 -5.51 20.56
CA MET A 73 2.06 -4.82 19.29
C MET A 73 3.35 -4.95 18.49
N HIS A 74 3.33 -4.54 17.22
CA HIS A 74 4.51 -4.51 16.36
C HIS A 74 4.73 -3.10 15.85
N ARG A 75 5.98 -2.63 15.90
CA ARG A 75 6.35 -1.33 15.34
C ARG A 75 6.45 -1.41 13.82
N VAL A 76 5.92 -0.42 13.15
CA VAL A 76 5.97 -0.33 11.69
C VAL A 76 7.31 0.24 11.23
N ALA A 77 7.95 -0.41 10.26
CA ALA A 77 9.11 0.12 9.56
C ALA A 77 8.70 0.76 8.22
N ALA A 78 9.45 1.77 7.78
CA ALA A 78 9.27 2.37 6.46
C ALA A 78 9.76 1.43 5.34
N GLY A 79 9.12 1.47 4.18
CA GLY A 79 9.51 0.70 3.01
C GLY A 79 9.05 -0.76 3.02
N ASN A 80 8.31 -1.21 4.03
CA ASN A 80 7.80 -2.56 4.10
C ASN A 80 6.47 -2.72 3.35
N PHE A 81 6.27 -3.91 2.78
CA PHE A 81 4.92 -4.35 2.44
C PHE A 81 4.18 -4.73 3.72
N ILE A 82 2.96 -4.25 3.86
CA ILE A 82 2.09 -4.56 5.00
C ILE A 82 0.70 -4.97 4.49
N VAL A 83 0.10 -5.95 5.13
CA VAL A 83 -1.23 -6.46 4.79
C VAL A 83 -2.09 -6.65 6.03
N ASN A 84 -3.38 -6.35 5.94
CA ASN A 84 -4.34 -6.76 6.96
C ASN A 84 -4.88 -8.16 6.61
N ILE A 85 -4.50 -9.19 7.37
CA ILE A 85 -4.88 -10.58 7.06
C ILE A 85 -6.39 -10.82 7.15
N THR A 86 -7.13 -10.04 7.93
CA THR A 86 -8.59 -10.14 8.07
C THR A 86 -9.32 -9.55 6.85
N PHE A 87 -8.69 -8.59 6.16
CA PHE A 87 -9.24 -7.88 4.99
C PHE A 87 -8.35 -8.01 3.75
N GLY A 88 -7.45 -9.02 3.70
CA GLY A 88 -6.63 -9.32 2.53
C GLY A 88 -7.47 -9.55 1.28
N TRP A 89 -8.61 -10.21 1.42
CA TRP A 89 -9.58 -10.44 0.35
C TRP A 89 -10.23 -9.15 -0.20
N GLU A 90 -10.26 -8.08 0.58
CA GLU A 90 -10.62 -6.72 0.13
C GLU A 90 -9.43 -5.93 -0.41
N HIS A 91 -8.28 -6.59 -0.59
CA HIS A 91 -7.06 -5.93 -1.04
C HIS A 91 -6.57 -4.85 -0.06
N ALA A 92 -6.64 -5.12 1.25
CA ALA A 92 -6.11 -4.24 2.29
C ALA A 92 -4.59 -4.43 2.42
N VAL A 93 -3.84 -3.86 1.50
CA VAL A 93 -2.38 -3.89 1.40
C VAL A 93 -1.81 -2.49 1.21
N ALA A 94 -0.57 -2.28 1.62
CA ALA A 94 0.15 -1.03 1.38
C ALA A 94 1.67 -1.24 1.38
N ILE A 95 2.41 -0.28 0.82
CA ILE A 95 3.83 -0.08 1.10
C ILE A 95 3.92 1.08 2.09
N THR A 96 4.51 0.84 3.24
CA THR A 96 4.69 1.83 4.30
C THR A 96 5.72 2.89 3.90
N ASP A 97 5.57 4.07 4.44
CA ASP A 97 6.50 5.18 4.20
C ASP A 97 7.09 5.73 5.51
N LYS A 98 7.85 6.82 5.43
CA LYS A 98 8.49 7.45 6.58
C LYS A 98 7.47 7.97 7.61
N ASN A 99 6.26 8.35 7.16
CA ASN A 99 5.20 8.81 8.06
C ASN A 99 4.56 7.65 8.82
N ASP A 100 4.61 6.45 8.26
CA ASP A 100 4.09 5.22 8.87
C ASP A 100 5.05 4.66 9.93
N ALA A 101 6.34 4.95 9.80
CA ALA A 101 7.37 4.43 10.69
C ALA A 101 7.11 4.78 12.16
N GLY A 102 7.34 3.82 13.04
CA GLY A 102 7.15 3.97 14.49
C GLY A 102 5.70 3.85 14.98
N LYS A 103 4.69 3.84 14.09
CA LYS A 103 3.30 3.54 14.45
C LYS A 103 3.17 2.06 14.83
N LEU A 104 2.14 1.73 15.59
CA LEU A 104 1.93 0.38 16.07
C LEU A 104 0.80 -0.33 15.31
N VAL A 105 0.98 -1.62 15.14
CA VAL A 105 -0.02 -2.53 14.57
C VAL A 105 -0.11 -3.80 15.41
N SER A 106 -1.26 -4.47 15.37
CA SER A 106 -1.42 -5.80 15.97
C SER A 106 -0.84 -6.89 15.08
N HIS A 107 -0.77 -8.12 15.58
CA HIS A 107 -0.38 -9.33 14.84
C HIS A 107 -1.20 -9.58 13.55
N ARG A 108 -2.34 -8.90 13.38
CA ARG A 108 -3.17 -8.98 12.16
C ARG A 108 -2.62 -8.20 10.98
N PHE A 109 -1.52 -7.48 11.18
CA PHE A 109 -0.86 -6.67 10.18
C PHE A 109 0.59 -7.10 9.98
N PRO A 110 0.84 -8.32 9.48
CA PRO A 110 2.21 -8.76 9.20
C PRO A 110 2.87 -7.84 8.18
N GLN A 111 4.17 -7.64 8.39
CA GLN A 111 5.03 -6.81 7.56
C GLN A 111 6.10 -7.68 6.89
N PHE A 112 6.51 -7.25 5.69
CA PHE A 112 7.56 -7.91 4.92
C PHE A 112 8.53 -6.86 4.38
N SER A 113 9.81 -7.00 4.71
CA SER A 113 10.88 -6.19 4.15
C SER A 113 11.30 -6.74 2.79
N PHE A 114 11.58 -5.86 1.85
CA PHE A 114 12.07 -6.25 0.54
C PHE A 114 13.55 -6.66 0.59
N ALA A 115 13.91 -7.65 -0.23
CA ALA A 115 15.27 -8.08 -0.41
C ALA A 115 16.14 -6.99 -1.05
N GLU A 116 17.44 -7.14 -0.94
CA GLU A 116 18.42 -6.27 -1.60
C GLU A 116 18.16 -6.21 -3.11
N GLY A 117 18.28 -5.02 -3.69
CA GLY A 117 18.01 -4.77 -5.11
C GLY A 117 16.54 -4.47 -5.43
N MET A 118 15.60 -4.68 -4.51
CA MET A 118 14.21 -4.29 -4.68
C MET A 118 13.99 -2.85 -4.22
N VAL A 119 13.12 -2.12 -4.92
CA VAL A 119 12.77 -0.72 -4.64
C VAL A 119 11.33 -0.65 -4.13
N PRO A 120 11.08 -0.45 -2.82
CA PRO A 120 9.74 -0.45 -2.24
C PRO A 120 8.76 0.51 -2.93
N GLU A 121 9.24 1.68 -3.34
CA GLU A 121 8.45 2.70 -4.03
C GLU A 121 7.90 2.20 -5.37
N PHE A 122 8.63 1.35 -6.10
CA PHE A 122 8.17 0.69 -7.32
C PHE A 122 7.00 -0.26 -7.00
N PHE A 123 7.14 -1.07 -5.95
CA PHE A 123 6.12 -2.04 -5.58
C PHE A 123 4.81 -1.39 -5.14
N ARG A 124 4.80 -0.12 -4.71
CA ARG A 124 3.58 0.65 -4.45
C ARG A 124 2.64 0.67 -5.65
N TYR A 125 3.18 0.66 -6.86
CA TYR A 125 2.42 0.66 -8.12
C TYR A 125 2.12 -0.75 -8.64
N VAL A 126 2.92 -1.73 -8.24
CA VAL A 126 2.72 -3.15 -8.60
C VAL A 126 1.63 -3.80 -7.77
N ILE A 127 1.60 -3.54 -6.47
CA ILE A 127 0.63 -4.17 -5.55
C ILE A 127 -0.83 -3.76 -5.81
N VAL A 128 -1.08 -2.73 -6.60
CA VAL A 128 -2.46 -2.30 -6.97
C VAL A 128 -3.04 -3.10 -8.15
N ASP A 129 -2.27 -4.03 -8.72
CA ASP A 129 -2.69 -4.86 -9.85
C ASP A 129 -3.88 -5.77 -9.50
N GLU A 130 -4.83 -5.88 -10.43
CA GLU A 130 -6.02 -6.72 -10.29
C GLU A 130 -5.70 -8.20 -10.18
N LYS A 131 -4.59 -8.69 -10.78
CA LYS A 131 -4.17 -10.08 -10.65
C LYS A 131 -3.68 -10.37 -9.24
N PHE A 132 -2.92 -9.44 -8.65
CA PHE A 132 -2.49 -9.56 -7.26
C PHE A 132 -3.70 -9.52 -6.31
N ARG A 133 -4.65 -8.61 -6.54
CA ARG A 133 -5.91 -8.55 -5.80
C ARG A 133 -6.68 -9.88 -5.86
N HIS A 134 -6.81 -10.45 -7.07
CA HIS A 134 -7.50 -11.73 -7.26
C HIS A 134 -6.76 -12.88 -6.55
N HIS A 135 -5.43 -12.88 -6.59
CA HIS A 135 -4.63 -13.86 -5.86
C HIS A 135 -4.84 -13.79 -4.34
N LEU A 136 -4.87 -12.58 -3.77
CA LEU A 136 -5.18 -12.36 -2.35
C LEU A 136 -6.59 -12.86 -2.00
N TRP A 137 -7.54 -12.66 -2.89
CA TRP A 137 -8.90 -13.18 -2.71
C TRP A 137 -8.93 -14.72 -2.69
N LEU A 138 -8.21 -15.39 -3.60
CA LEU A 138 -8.06 -16.85 -3.61
C LEU A 138 -7.30 -17.37 -2.36
N ALA A 139 -6.27 -16.66 -1.95
CA ALA A 139 -5.47 -16.96 -0.77
C ALA A 139 -6.21 -16.72 0.55
N SER A 140 -7.43 -16.16 0.50
CA SER A 140 -8.28 -15.88 1.66
C SER A 140 -9.50 -16.82 1.67
N PRO A 141 -9.35 -18.14 1.94
CA PRO A 141 -10.46 -19.05 1.98
C PRO A 141 -11.40 -18.70 3.13
N GLY A 142 -12.70 -18.97 2.95
CA GLY A 142 -13.71 -18.76 3.98
C GLY A 142 -15.12 -18.90 3.40
N GLY A 143 -16.09 -19.17 4.26
CA GLY A 143 -17.51 -19.25 3.91
C GLY A 143 -18.13 -17.89 3.59
N ALA A 144 -19.46 -17.86 3.47
CA ALA A 144 -20.22 -16.62 3.29
C ALA A 144 -19.96 -15.67 4.46
N GLY A 145 -19.59 -14.42 4.15
CA GLY A 145 -19.41 -13.34 5.13
C GLY A 145 -17.96 -13.00 5.48
N ARG A 146 -17.77 -12.32 6.62
CA ARG A 146 -16.52 -11.65 7.03
C ARG A 146 -15.44 -12.55 7.63
N ASN A 147 -15.63 -13.84 7.68
CA ASN A 147 -14.69 -14.81 8.31
C ASN A 147 -13.64 -15.34 7.34
N ARG A 148 -13.09 -14.47 6.48
CA ARG A 148 -12.00 -14.79 5.58
C ARG A 148 -10.69 -14.32 6.21
N VAL A 149 -9.72 -15.23 6.27
CA VAL A 149 -8.38 -14.90 6.75
C VAL A 149 -7.38 -15.25 5.67
N LEU A 150 -6.53 -14.31 5.33
CA LEU A 150 -5.48 -14.48 4.33
C LEU A 150 -4.44 -15.50 4.82
N LYS A 151 -4.18 -16.51 4.01
CA LYS A 151 -3.06 -17.44 4.20
C LYS A 151 -1.79 -16.81 3.63
N LEU A 152 -0.85 -16.47 4.52
CA LEU A 152 0.37 -15.78 4.13
C LEU A 152 1.23 -16.59 3.17
N ASP A 153 1.35 -17.90 3.38
CA ASP A 153 2.13 -18.79 2.51
C ASP A 153 1.59 -18.78 1.08
N GLU A 154 0.27 -18.77 0.92
CA GLU A 154 -0.36 -18.67 -0.40
C GLU A 154 -0.12 -17.30 -1.02
N MET A 155 -0.22 -16.22 -0.25
CA MET A 155 0.10 -14.88 -0.72
C MET A 155 1.55 -14.79 -1.22
N LEU A 156 2.50 -15.36 -0.48
CA LEU A 156 3.93 -15.34 -0.81
C LEU A 156 4.27 -16.17 -2.07
N ASN A 157 3.40 -17.08 -2.50
CA ASN A 157 3.55 -17.81 -3.75
C ASN A 157 3.18 -17.02 -5.01
N TYR A 158 2.66 -15.80 -4.87
CA TYR A 158 2.35 -14.95 -6.04
C TYR A 158 3.61 -14.64 -6.85
N LEU A 159 3.51 -14.80 -8.18
CA LEU A 159 4.60 -14.49 -9.09
C LEU A 159 4.60 -13.01 -9.44
N MET A 160 5.53 -12.27 -8.81
CA MET A 160 5.78 -10.86 -9.10
C MET A 160 6.68 -10.72 -10.33
N ARG A 161 6.38 -9.72 -11.17
CA ARG A 161 7.24 -9.31 -12.29
C ARG A 161 7.83 -7.95 -11.99
N PHE A 162 9.12 -7.81 -12.20
CA PHE A 162 9.83 -6.55 -11.96
C PHE A 162 11.05 -6.44 -12.88
N PRO A 163 11.44 -5.22 -13.27
CA PRO A 163 12.62 -4.94 -14.08
C PRO A 163 13.87 -4.85 -13.21
N SER A 164 14.99 -4.50 -13.84
CA SER A 164 16.24 -4.16 -13.14
C SER A 164 16.01 -3.06 -12.10
N ARG A 165 16.88 -2.99 -11.08
CA ARG A 165 16.78 -2.00 -10.00
C ARG A 165 16.74 -0.56 -10.52
N ASP A 166 17.56 -0.23 -11.52
CA ASP A 166 17.62 1.13 -12.08
C ASP A 166 16.32 1.50 -12.81
N GLU A 167 15.70 0.53 -13.45
CA GLU A 167 14.40 0.71 -14.10
C GLU A 167 13.27 0.82 -13.06
N GLN A 168 13.31 0.05 -11.97
CA GLN A 168 12.38 0.20 -10.85
C GLN A 168 12.41 1.63 -10.29
N ILE A 169 13.61 2.20 -10.10
CA ILE A 169 13.78 3.59 -9.62
C ILE A 169 13.13 4.57 -10.60
N LYS A 170 13.44 4.48 -11.90
CA LYS A 170 12.89 5.37 -12.93
C LYS A 170 11.37 5.30 -13.00
N ILE A 171 10.81 4.10 -12.96
CA ILE A 171 9.36 3.88 -12.96
C ILE A 171 8.71 4.48 -11.70
N ALA A 172 9.30 4.24 -10.53
CA ALA A 172 8.80 4.79 -9.26
C ALA A 172 8.81 6.33 -9.26
N GLU A 173 9.89 6.95 -9.75
CA GLU A 173 10.01 8.40 -9.87
C GLU A 173 8.98 8.98 -10.84
N PHE A 174 8.80 8.35 -11.99
CA PHE A 174 7.82 8.77 -12.99
C PHE A 174 6.40 8.80 -12.40
N PHE A 175 5.96 7.71 -11.77
CA PHE A 175 4.63 7.65 -11.19
C PHE A 175 4.48 8.57 -9.98
N ARG A 176 5.51 8.75 -9.16
CA ARG A 176 5.51 9.73 -8.07
C ARG A 176 5.32 11.16 -8.60
N HIS A 177 5.97 11.50 -9.74
CA HIS A 177 5.75 12.79 -10.39
C HIS A 177 4.30 12.97 -10.85
N LEU A 178 3.70 11.94 -11.45
CA LEU A 178 2.30 11.98 -11.85
C LEU A 178 1.36 12.15 -10.64
N ASP A 179 1.60 11.43 -9.55
CA ASP A 179 0.80 11.56 -8.32
C ASP A 179 0.89 12.98 -7.73
N ASN A 180 2.08 13.58 -7.75
CA ASN A 180 2.28 14.96 -7.31
C ASN A 180 1.52 15.97 -8.20
N LEU A 181 1.56 15.81 -9.53
CA LEU A 181 0.81 16.65 -10.46
C LEU A 181 -0.71 16.51 -10.25
N ILE A 182 -1.20 15.29 -10.10
CA ILE A 182 -2.61 15.03 -9.80
C ILE A 182 -3.02 15.73 -8.51
N THR A 183 -2.22 15.61 -7.45
CA THR A 183 -2.50 16.24 -6.16
C THR A 183 -2.51 17.78 -6.27
N LEU A 184 -1.56 18.35 -7.01
CA LEU A 184 -1.50 19.80 -7.25
C LEU A 184 -2.75 20.30 -7.96
N HIS A 185 -3.11 19.67 -9.07
CA HIS A 185 -4.29 20.07 -9.84
C HIS A 185 -5.62 19.86 -9.10
N GLN A 186 -5.70 18.84 -8.23
CA GLN A 186 -6.86 18.67 -7.36
C GLN A 186 -7.01 19.84 -6.37
N ARG A 187 -5.92 20.31 -5.78
CA ARG A 187 -5.92 21.48 -4.88
C ARG A 187 -6.28 22.79 -5.63
N GLU A 188 -5.78 22.95 -6.84
CA GLU A 188 -6.13 24.10 -7.70
C GLU A 188 -7.62 24.09 -8.05
N LEU A 189 -8.15 22.93 -8.45
CA LEU A 189 -9.56 22.76 -8.75
C LEU A 189 -10.45 23.11 -7.54
N GLU A 190 -10.08 22.63 -6.36
CA GLU A 190 -10.81 22.95 -5.11
C GLU A 190 -10.81 24.45 -4.81
N LYS A 191 -9.65 25.12 -4.97
CA LYS A 191 -9.57 26.58 -4.80
C LYS A 191 -10.49 27.33 -5.79
N LEU A 192 -10.47 26.94 -7.07
CA LEU A 192 -11.32 27.57 -8.10
C LEU A 192 -12.82 27.33 -7.82
N GLN A 193 -13.18 26.15 -7.35
CA GLN A 193 -14.55 25.84 -6.94
C GLN A 193 -15.01 26.70 -5.76
N ASN A 194 -14.13 26.91 -4.77
CA ASN A 194 -14.40 27.76 -3.61
C ASN A 194 -14.55 29.24 -4.03
N ILE A 195 -13.68 29.75 -4.93
CA ILE A 195 -13.80 31.09 -5.48
C ILE A 195 -15.13 31.25 -6.23
N LYS A 196 -15.45 30.31 -7.13
CA LYS A 196 -16.73 30.30 -7.86
C LYS A 196 -17.91 30.36 -6.90
N LYS A 197 -17.92 29.52 -5.87
CA LYS A 197 -18.98 29.51 -4.85
C LYS A 197 -19.12 30.86 -4.15
N SER A 198 -18.01 31.41 -3.67
CA SER A 198 -18.00 32.72 -2.98
C SER A 198 -18.47 33.87 -3.87
N MET A 199 -18.12 33.86 -5.17
CA MET A 199 -18.59 34.87 -6.12
C MET A 199 -20.10 34.76 -6.35
N LEU A 200 -20.61 33.55 -6.55
CA LEU A 200 -22.05 33.33 -6.71
C LEU A 200 -22.84 33.78 -5.46
N GLU A 201 -22.36 33.46 -4.27
CA GLU A 201 -22.97 33.92 -3.01
C GLU A 201 -23.04 35.44 -2.91
N LYS A 202 -22.02 36.16 -3.39
CA LYS A 202 -21.98 37.64 -3.37
C LYS A 202 -22.80 38.30 -4.48
N MET A 203 -23.11 37.59 -5.57
CA MET A 203 -23.89 38.11 -6.69
C MET A 203 -25.40 38.04 -6.49
N PHE A 204 -25.85 37.15 -5.63
CA PHE A 204 -27.27 36.84 -5.41
C PHE A 204 -27.75 37.15 -3.98
N VAL A 205 -27.02 37.99 -3.25
CA VAL A 205 -27.45 38.54 -1.93
C VAL A 205 -28.14 39.88 -2.10
#